data_c60b6479eca4a4e28a77f61e9296feb4
#
_entry.id   c60b6479eca4a4e28a77f61e9296feb4
#
_cell.length_a   1.000
_cell.length_b   1.000
_cell.length_c   1.000
_cell.angle_alpha   90.00
_cell.angle_beta   90.00
_cell.angle_gamma   90.00
#
_symmetry.space_group_name_H-M   'P 1'
#
loop_
_entity.id
_entity.type
_entity.pdbx_description
1 polymer ?
#
loop_
_entity_poly.entity_id
_entity_poly.type
_entity_poly.pdbx_seq_one_letter_code
_entity_poly.pdbx_strand_id
1 'polypeptide(L)'
;MLSTLPRVLSIQEEITVPVNIFAMENQVKNVTISLQTSGGGVQIVGANQQSLKFSQPGDQLVFFTLKTGSKTGKATIHLTANGGGQQTKETIEIEVRNPNPVVTLRNSQWVEAGQSKELSYNLSSSSANNQIKLEVSRIPSVDISRRFDFLYNYQHHCTEQLTSKALPLLFVGQFKTIDKIEAEKIKTNVQEAIRQIYGRQLPNGGFVYWPGNAVADEWISSYAGMFLTLAQEKGYAVHSNVLNKWKRFQRAAAQNWRMPQDASGWQQWQSELQQAFRLYTLALAGAPEYGAMNRMKEQAGLSIQAKWRLAATYVLTGKMKPAEELVYNAETTVSPYSSMNQIYGSSDRDEAMILETLILMNRERDALQQAKVVSKNLSQEEWFSTQSTAFALMAMGRLAEKLSGTLDFVWTWNDKQQPAVKSAKAVFEKEIATTPKSGMIAVKNQGKGALSVDLITRTQLLNDTLPAISDNLRMDIRYANLNGTPISVNDIIQGTDFMAITSISNISGTSDYTNLALTHIIPSGWEIYNERMVAPETESGAADGSGKSVSKYNYLDIRDDRVLTYFNLRRGETKVFTVRLQATYAGNFILPAVQCEAMYDVNVQARSKAGRTTVSR
;
A
#
# COMPACT_ATOMS: atom_id res chain seq x y z
N MET A 1 25.25 -30.69 6.34
CA MET A 1 25.53 -29.23 6.44
C MET A 1 24.21 -28.53 6.72
N LEU A 2 24.21 -27.59 7.64
CA LEU A 2 23.04 -26.78 7.99
C LEU A 2 23.52 -25.34 8.23
N SER A 3 22.92 -24.37 7.55
CA SER A 3 23.18 -22.96 7.75
C SER A 3 21.94 -22.24 8.27
N THR A 4 22.14 -21.10 8.93
CA THR A 4 21.04 -20.33 9.47
C THR A 4 21.21 -18.87 9.04
N LEU A 5 20.19 -18.32 8.39
CA LEU A 5 20.15 -16.97 7.82
C LEU A 5 18.77 -16.35 8.04
N PRO A 6 18.68 -15.02 8.23
CA PRO A 6 17.40 -14.34 8.25
C PRO A 6 16.74 -14.40 6.86
N ARG A 7 15.42 -14.27 6.81
CA ARG A 7 14.67 -14.29 5.55
C ARG A 7 14.81 -13.02 4.73
N VAL A 8 15.18 -11.92 5.39
CA VAL A 8 15.33 -10.59 4.79
C VAL A 8 16.57 -9.94 5.37
N LEU A 9 17.33 -9.20 4.55
CA LEU A 9 18.36 -8.27 4.99
C LEU A 9 18.00 -6.85 4.53
N SER A 10 18.46 -5.86 5.31
CA SER A 10 18.41 -4.48 4.86
C SER A 10 19.72 -4.08 4.15
N ILE A 11 19.71 -2.93 3.48
CA ILE A 11 20.94 -2.36 2.91
C ILE A 11 21.93 -2.00 4.02
N GLN A 12 23.23 -2.01 3.70
CA GLN A 12 24.30 -1.59 4.64
C GLN A 12 24.32 -2.36 5.98
N GLU A 13 23.90 -3.61 5.97
CA GLU A 13 23.99 -4.52 7.10
C GLU A 13 25.18 -5.48 6.97
N GLU A 14 25.63 -6.00 8.09
CA GLU A 14 26.65 -7.03 8.16
C GLU A 14 26.16 -8.16 9.05
N ILE A 15 26.23 -9.40 8.55
CA ILE A 15 25.75 -10.58 9.25
C ILE A 15 26.82 -11.67 9.29
N THR A 16 26.89 -12.36 10.40
CA THR A 16 27.68 -13.58 10.56
C THR A 16 26.80 -14.81 10.34
N VAL A 17 27.15 -15.59 9.32
CA VAL A 17 26.45 -16.81 8.92
C VAL A 17 27.08 -18.01 9.58
N PRO A 18 26.43 -18.66 10.54
CA PRO A 18 26.87 -19.93 11.09
C PRO A 18 26.57 -21.07 10.10
N VAL A 19 27.54 -21.95 9.89
CA VAL A 19 27.37 -23.17 9.06
C VAL A 19 27.83 -24.36 9.90
N ASN A 20 26.91 -25.23 10.29
CA ASN A 20 27.20 -26.45 11.01
C ASN A 20 27.44 -27.60 10.04
N ILE A 21 28.58 -28.27 10.19
CA ILE A 21 29.04 -29.40 9.38
C ILE A 21 28.99 -30.67 10.22
N PHE A 22 28.22 -31.63 9.78
CA PHE A 22 28.07 -32.96 10.39
C PHE A 22 28.94 -33.97 9.63
N ALA A 23 30.03 -34.42 10.20
CA ALA A 23 30.89 -35.51 9.71
C ALA A 23 30.59 -36.77 10.52
N MET A 24 29.68 -37.63 10.06
CA MET A 24 29.15 -38.76 10.80
C MET A 24 29.95 -40.07 10.58
N GLU A 25 30.87 -40.05 9.60
CA GLU A 25 31.70 -41.24 9.25
C GLU A 25 33.16 -40.98 9.53
N ASN A 26 33.86 -41.99 10.03
CA ASN A 26 35.30 -41.94 10.40
C ASN A 26 36.21 -41.57 9.21
N GLN A 27 35.79 -41.83 7.99
CA GLN A 27 36.58 -41.51 6.78
C GLN A 27 36.58 -39.99 6.45
N VAL A 28 35.65 -39.23 6.99
CA VAL A 28 35.57 -37.79 6.76
C VAL A 28 36.49 -37.05 7.73
N LYS A 29 37.76 -36.91 7.36
CA LYS A 29 38.80 -36.28 8.20
C LYS A 29 38.95 -34.79 7.95
N ASN A 30 38.81 -34.36 6.72
CA ASN A 30 38.92 -32.96 6.32
C ASN A 30 37.69 -32.55 5.49
N VAL A 31 37.10 -31.43 5.84
CA VAL A 31 35.96 -30.86 5.08
C VAL A 31 36.30 -29.43 4.69
N THR A 32 36.18 -29.14 3.40
CA THR A 32 36.36 -27.79 2.88
C THR A 32 34.97 -27.20 2.56
N ILE A 33 34.67 -26.06 3.14
CA ILE A 33 33.41 -25.34 3.01
C ILE A 33 33.66 -24.08 2.19
N SER A 34 32.93 -23.87 1.13
CA SER A 34 32.98 -22.66 0.30
C SER A 34 31.61 -21.98 0.22
N LEU A 35 31.64 -20.65 0.21
CA LEU A 35 30.47 -19.80 0.12
C LEU A 35 30.61 -18.91 -1.12
N GLN A 36 29.52 -18.76 -1.90
CA GLN A 36 29.41 -17.87 -3.05
C GLN A 36 28.11 -17.10 -2.95
N THR A 37 28.11 -15.86 -3.45
CA THR A 37 26.92 -14.99 -3.45
C THR A 37 26.66 -14.42 -4.84
N SER A 38 25.38 -14.24 -5.19
CA SER A 38 24.97 -13.57 -6.41
C SER A 38 23.70 -12.74 -6.17
N GLY A 39 23.56 -11.62 -6.91
CA GLY A 39 22.38 -10.73 -6.78
C GLY A 39 22.37 -9.90 -5.51
N GLY A 40 21.33 -9.09 -5.32
CA GLY A 40 20.99 -8.32 -4.11
C GLY A 40 22.07 -7.44 -3.49
N GLY A 41 23.23 -7.25 -4.14
CA GLY A 41 24.36 -6.47 -3.59
C GLY A 41 25.03 -7.08 -2.37
N VAL A 42 24.87 -8.38 -2.13
CA VAL A 42 25.50 -9.12 -1.03
C VAL A 42 26.92 -9.50 -1.40
N GLN A 43 27.86 -9.22 -0.51
CA GLN A 43 29.30 -9.50 -0.66
C GLN A 43 29.81 -10.32 0.53
N ILE A 44 30.81 -11.16 0.27
CA ILE A 44 31.51 -11.91 1.32
C ILE A 44 32.61 -11.03 1.88
N VAL A 45 32.70 -10.93 3.20
CA VAL A 45 33.76 -10.21 3.91
C VAL A 45 34.77 -11.25 4.45
N GLY A 46 36.03 -11.13 4.02
CA GLY A 46 37.08 -12.08 4.39
C GLY A 46 37.14 -13.33 3.50
N ALA A 47 37.45 -14.47 4.07
CA ALA A 47 37.63 -15.72 3.34
C ALA A 47 36.29 -16.32 2.92
N ASN A 48 36.15 -16.65 1.65
CA ASN A 48 35.00 -17.36 1.08
C ASN A 48 35.12 -18.88 1.17
N GLN A 49 36.21 -19.38 1.72
CA GLN A 49 36.46 -20.80 1.92
C GLN A 49 37.11 -21.02 3.30
N GLN A 50 36.66 -22.07 3.99
CA GLN A 50 37.20 -22.51 5.28
C GLN A 50 37.35 -24.03 5.28
N SER A 51 38.24 -24.54 6.16
CA SER A 51 38.51 -25.97 6.28
C SER A 51 38.42 -26.43 7.74
N LEU A 52 37.72 -27.52 7.95
CA LEU A 52 37.55 -28.17 9.24
C LEU A 52 38.30 -29.50 9.26
N LYS A 53 38.87 -29.85 10.44
CA LYS A 53 39.48 -31.16 10.69
C LYS A 53 38.69 -31.92 11.75
N PHE A 54 38.29 -33.15 11.43
CA PHE A 54 37.58 -34.05 12.33
C PHE A 54 38.51 -35.18 12.79
N SER A 55 38.77 -35.26 14.07
CA SER A 55 39.49 -36.37 14.69
C SER A 55 38.61 -37.61 14.89
N GLN A 56 37.33 -37.37 15.10
CA GLN A 56 36.27 -38.37 15.27
C GLN A 56 34.96 -37.87 14.63
N PRO A 57 33.98 -38.74 14.38
CA PRO A 57 32.64 -38.31 13.93
C PRO A 57 32.03 -37.30 14.91
N GLY A 58 31.34 -36.28 14.35
CA GLY A 58 30.71 -35.23 15.12
C GLY A 58 30.32 -34.04 14.25
N ASP A 59 30.03 -32.93 14.90
CA ASP A 59 29.73 -31.69 14.26
C ASP A 59 30.72 -30.57 14.63
N GLN A 60 30.93 -29.65 13.73
CA GLN A 60 31.72 -28.44 13.94
C GLN A 60 31.10 -27.25 13.22
N LEU A 61 31.24 -26.07 13.81
CA LEU A 61 30.66 -24.82 13.33
C LEU A 61 31.75 -23.94 12.71
N VAL A 62 31.48 -23.43 11.52
CA VAL A 62 32.27 -22.37 10.87
C VAL A 62 31.40 -21.13 10.64
N PHE A 63 32.03 -19.99 10.42
CA PHE A 63 31.36 -18.72 10.28
C PHE A 63 31.87 -17.98 9.05
N PHE A 64 30.92 -17.48 8.25
CA PHE A 64 31.19 -16.56 7.16
C PHE A 64 30.57 -15.21 7.47
N THR A 65 31.21 -14.13 7.05
CA THR A 65 30.64 -12.79 7.18
C THR A 65 30.13 -12.31 5.82
N LEU A 66 28.88 -11.89 5.78
CA LEU A 66 28.25 -11.27 4.61
C LEU A 66 27.95 -9.80 4.91
N LYS A 67 28.06 -8.96 3.90
CA LYS A 67 27.73 -7.54 3.96
C LYS A 67 26.86 -7.15 2.79
N THR A 68 25.77 -6.41 3.07
CA THR A 68 24.93 -5.82 2.04
C THR A 68 25.42 -4.41 1.68
N GLY A 69 25.38 -4.09 0.39
CA GLY A 69 25.63 -2.74 -0.12
C GLY A 69 24.36 -1.89 -0.14
N SER A 70 24.32 -0.93 -1.09
CA SER A 70 23.15 -0.08 -1.32
C SER A 70 22.15 -0.66 -2.35
N LYS A 71 22.47 -1.77 -3.00
CA LYS A 71 21.64 -2.42 -4.02
C LYS A 71 20.63 -3.32 -3.35
N THR A 72 19.36 -3.18 -3.72
CA THR A 72 18.25 -4.02 -3.26
C THR A 72 17.91 -5.12 -4.27
N GLY A 73 17.12 -6.10 -3.83
CA GLY A 73 16.62 -7.19 -4.65
C GLY A 73 17.02 -8.56 -4.13
N LYS A 74 16.69 -9.59 -4.89
CA LYS A 74 16.95 -10.99 -4.54
C LYS A 74 18.44 -11.30 -4.59
N ALA A 75 18.96 -11.85 -3.52
CA ALA A 75 20.30 -12.42 -3.41
C ALA A 75 20.23 -13.93 -3.28
N THR A 76 21.18 -14.64 -3.87
CA THR A 76 21.31 -16.09 -3.75
C THR A 76 22.67 -16.42 -3.12
N ILE A 77 22.66 -17.25 -2.09
CA ILE A 77 23.83 -17.71 -1.35
C ILE A 77 23.97 -19.21 -1.60
N HIS A 78 25.14 -19.59 -2.12
CA HIS A 78 25.47 -20.99 -2.39
C HIS A 78 26.56 -21.45 -1.40
N LEU A 79 26.24 -22.45 -0.61
CA LEU A 79 27.16 -23.15 0.27
C LEU A 79 27.48 -24.51 -0.31
N THR A 80 28.77 -24.88 -0.31
CA THR A 80 29.22 -26.19 -0.74
C THR A 80 30.21 -26.72 0.28
N ALA A 81 30.02 -27.93 0.76
CA ALA A 81 30.97 -28.63 1.62
C ALA A 81 31.43 -29.91 0.94
N ASN A 82 32.75 -30.12 0.91
CA ASN A 82 33.41 -31.27 0.30
C ASN A 82 34.29 -31.97 1.35
N GLY A 83 34.15 -33.27 1.53
CA GLY A 83 34.97 -34.07 2.45
C GLY A 83 34.70 -35.55 2.30
N GLY A 84 35.73 -36.39 2.51
CA GLY A 84 35.61 -37.86 2.46
C GLY A 84 35.09 -38.41 1.12
N GLY A 85 35.30 -37.72 0.00
CA GLY A 85 34.76 -38.08 -1.31
C GLY A 85 33.28 -37.68 -1.50
N GLN A 86 32.67 -37.05 -0.53
CA GLN A 86 31.27 -36.61 -0.53
C GLN A 86 31.17 -35.09 -0.77
N GLN A 87 30.08 -34.66 -1.40
CA GLN A 87 29.76 -33.24 -1.57
C GLN A 87 28.31 -32.99 -1.13
N THR A 88 28.10 -31.92 -0.35
CA THR A 88 26.76 -31.40 -0.06
C THR A 88 26.66 -29.95 -0.48
N LYS A 89 25.48 -29.54 -0.93
CA LYS A 89 25.19 -28.15 -1.40
C LYS A 89 23.91 -27.65 -0.75
N GLU A 90 23.90 -26.36 -0.44
CA GLU A 90 22.73 -25.64 0.03
C GLU A 90 22.61 -24.33 -0.77
N THR A 91 21.41 -23.98 -1.18
CA THR A 91 21.14 -22.73 -1.89
C THR A 91 20.03 -21.98 -1.15
N ILE A 92 20.33 -20.78 -0.71
CA ILE A 92 19.43 -19.94 0.07
C ILE A 92 19.15 -18.66 -0.71
N GLU A 93 17.88 -18.32 -0.84
CA GLU A 93 17.43 -17.07 -1.43
C GLU A 93 17.00 -16.11 -0.32
N ILE A 94 17.51 -14.89 -0.38
CA ILE A 94 17.23 -13.85 0.60
C ILE A 94 16.89 -12.54 -0.14
N GLU A 95 15.95 -11.78 0.40
CA GLU A 95 15.61 -10.48 -0.17
C GLU A 95 16.35 -9.36 0.57
N VAL A 96 17.05 -8.49 -0.17
CA VAL A 96 17.70 -7.28 0.36
C VAL A 96 16.79 -6.09 0.10
N ARG A 97 16.37 -5.40 1.17
CA ARG A 97 15.41 -4.27 1.13
C ARG A 97 16.05 -2.99 1.67
N ASN A 98 15.52 -1.86 1.25
CA ASN A 98 15.76 -0.59 1.93
C ASN A 98 14.50 -0.23 2.76
N PRO A 99 14.58 -0.13 4.09
CA PRO A 99 13.42 0.20 4.92
C PRO A 99 13.02 1.68 4.86
N ASN A 100 13.86 2.56 4.27
CA ASN A 100 13.60 4.00 4.20
C ASN A 100 12.50 4.31 3.15
N PRO A 101 11.69 5.35 3.36
CA PRO A 101 10.67 5.76 2.39
C PRO A 101 11.30 6.30 1.10
N VAL A 102 10.55 6.17 0.00
CA VAL A 102 10.90 6.79 -1.29
C VAL A 102 10.45 8.24 -1.28
N VAL A 103 11.35 9.17 -1.65
CA VAL A 103 11.04 10.58 -1.88
C VAL A 103 10.79 10.79 -3.37
N THR A 104 9.67 11.41 -3.72
CA THR A 104 9.29 11.73 -5.09
C THR A 104 9.28 13.24 -5.29
N LEU A 105 10.03 13.73 -6.27
CA LEU A 105 9.97 15.13 -6.71
C LEU A 105 9.34 15.18 -8.10
N ARG A 106 8.51 16.19 -8.32
CA ARG A 106 7.78 16.37 -9.57
C ARG A 106 7.96 17.78 -10.10
N ASN A 107 8.34 17.89 -11.38
CA ASN A 107 8.36 19.13 -12.14
C ASN A 107 7.31 19.02 -13.25
N SER A 108 6.28 19.86 -13.21
CA SER A 108 5.09 19.77 -14.08
C SER A 108 4.93 21.04 -14.92
N GLN A 109 4.63 20.87 -16.20
CA GLN A 109 4.39 21.96 -17.14
C GLN A 109 3.20 21.64 -18.05
N TRP A 110 2.40 22.66 -18.39
CA TRP A 110 1.43 22.58 -19.48
C TRP A 110 2.08 23.09 -20.77
N VAL A 111 1.91 22.32 -21.85
CA VAL A 111 2.47 22.62 -23.18
C VAL A 111 1.30 22.77 -24.15
N GLU A 112 1.00 24.01 -24.52
CA GLU A 112 -0.05 24.30 -25.49
C GLU A 112 0.31 23.78 -26.90
N ALA A 113 -0.69 23.63 -27.75
CA ALA A 113 -0.50 23.21 -29.13
C ALA A 113 0.58 24.03 -29.84
N GLY A 114 1.56 23.38 -30.46
CA GLY A 114 2.69 23.99 -31.13
C GLY A 114 3.80 24.56 -30.24
N GLN A 115 3.62 24.60 -28.94
CA GLN A 115 4.62 25.12 -27.96
C GLN A 115 5.63 24.05 -27.55
N SER A 116 6.76 24.52 -26.98
CA SER A 116 7.80 23.67 -26.37
C SER A 116 8.09 24.12 -24.94
N LYS A 117 8.40 23.16 -24.06
CA LYS A 117 8.83 23.40 -22.69
C LYS A 117 9.99 22.51 -22.31
N GLU A 118 10.82 23.01 -21.40
CA GLU A 118 12.00 22.33 -20.86
C GLU A 118 11.82 22.03 -19.38
N LEU A 119 12.22 20.83 -18.95
CA LEU A 119 12.21 20.35 -17.58
C LEU A 119 13.58 19.78 -17.22
N SER A 120 14.13 20.19 -16.09
CA SER A 120 15.41 19.72 -15.60
C SER A 120 15.26 18.79 -14.39
N TYR A 121 16.23 17.91 -14.19
CA TYR A 121 16.36 17.08 -13.01
C TYR A 121 17.77 17.09 -12.42
N ASN A 122 17.86 16.83 -11.11
CA ASN A 122 19.13 16.67 -10.40
C ASN A 122 18.96 15.63 -9.28
N LEU A 123 19.69 14.50 -9.38
CA LEU A 123 19.65 13.39 -8.42
C LEU A 123 20.71 13.56 -7.34
N SER A 124 20.34 13.36 -6.08
CA SER A 124 21.28 13.37 -4.95
C SER A 124 22.35 12.28 -5.07
N SER A 125 23.56 12.57 -4.61
CA SER A 125 24.66 11.58 -4.54
C SER A 125 24.45 10.54 -3.43
N SER A 126 23.71 10.89 -2.37
CA SER A 126 23.42 10.04 -1.20
C SER A 126 22.09 9.29 -1.30
N SER A 127 21.59 9.05 -2.50
CA SER A 127 20.39 8.27 -2.76
C SER A 127 20.68 7.02 -3.57
N ALA A 128 19.88 5.98 -3.31
CA ALA A 128 19.84 4.74 -4.11
C ALA A 128 18.49 4.58 -4.79
N ASN A 129 18.37 3.57 -5.63
CA ASN A 129 17.13 3.25 -6.34
C ASN A 129 16.52 4.44 -7.07
N ASN A 130 17.40 5.29 -7.63
CA ASN A 130 16.98 6.47 -8.36
C ASN A 130 16.21 6.08 -9.63
N GLN A 131 15.08 6.69 -9.83
CA GLN A 131 14.29 6.58 -11.05
C GLN A 131 13.95 7.97 -11.56
N ILE A 132 13.99 8.14 -12.88
CA ILE A 132 13.54 9.35 -13.56
C ILE A 132 12.50 8.89 -14.58
N LYS A 133 11.35 9.52 -14.57
CA LYS A 133 10.26 9.21 -15.50
C LYS A 133 9.74 10.48 -16.15
N LEU A 134 9.65 10.48 -17.47
CA LEU A 134 8.88 11.44 -18.23
C LEU A 134 7.45 10.91 -18.40
N GLU A 135 6.47 11.69 -17.98
CA GLU A 135 5.04 11.46 -18.26
C GLU A 135 4.50 12.58 -19.12
N VAL A 136 3.85 12.24 -20.25
CA VAL A 136 3.17 13.20 -21.13
C VAL A 136 1.73 12.75 -21.30
N SER A 137 0.77 13.63 -21.02
CA SER A 137 -0.64 13.25 -20.92
C SER A 137 -1.58 14.28 -21.55
N ARG A 138 -2.72 13.80 -22.12
CA ARG A 138 -3.85 14.64 -22.58
C ARG A 138 -4.85 14.95 -21.47
N ILE A 139 -4.78 14.23 -20.36
CA ILE A 139 -5.55 14.51 -19.14
C ILE A 139 -4.64 15.20 -18.14
N PRO A 140 -5.18 15.91 -17.14
CA PRO A 140 -4.36 16.39 -16.05
C PRO A 140 -3.56 15.23 -15.44
N SER A 141 -2.24 15.39 -15.33
CA SER A 141 -1.35 14.32 -14.89
C SER A 141 -1.61 13.94 -13.43
N VAL A 142 -1.56 12.65 -13.13
CA VAL A 142 -1.86 12.07 -11.81
C VAL A 142 -0.71 11.24 -11.23
N ASP A 143 0.47 11.26 -11.86
CA ASP A 143 1.57 10.36 -11.52
C ASP A 143 1.08 8.92 -11.35
N ILE A 144 0.49 8.43 -12.44
CA ILE A 144 -0.24 7.15 -12.48
C ILE A 144 0.57 6.03 -11.87
N SER A 145 1.85 5.89 -12.25
CA SER A 145 2.70 4.80 -11.75
C SER A 145 2.89 4.86 -10.24
N ARG A 146 3.12 6.05 -9.65
CA ARG A 146 3.26 6.19 -8.20
C ARG A 146 1.99 5.79 -7.46
N ARG A 147 0.83 6.20 -7.97
CA ARG A 147 -0.46 5.89 -7.34
C ARG A 147 -0.82 4.42 -7.46
N PHE A 148 -0.48 3.78 -8.57
CA PHE A 148 -0.59 2.32 -8.68
C PHE A 148 0.40 1.60 -7.77
N ASP A 149 1.68 2.04 -7.72
CA ASP A 149 2.70 1.46 -6.84
C ASP A 149 2.31 1.62 -5.36
N PHE A 150 1.75 2.78 -4.98
CA PHE A 150 1.23 3.00 -3.63
C PHE A 150 0.15 1.95 -3.28
N LEU A 151 -0.87 1.79 -4.13
CA LEU A 151 -1.93 0.82 -3.87
C LEU A 151 -1.40 -0.62 -3.90
N TYR A 152 -0.52 -0.95 -4.85
CA TYR A 152 0.03 -2.30 -4.99
C TYR A 152 0.86 -2.72 -3.79
N ASN A 153 1.72 -1.82 -3.31
CA ASN A 153 2.61 -2.08 -2.19
C ASN A 153 1.98 -1.83 -0.81
N TYR A 154 0.72 -1.39 -0.76
CA TYR A 154 0.04 -1.13 0.50
C TYR A 154 -0.13 -2.43 1.30
N GLN A 155 0.38 -2.44 2.53
CA GLN A 155 0.65 -3.68 3.26
C GLN A 155 -0.57 -4.28 3.95
N HIS A 156 -1.62 -3.49 4.15
CA HIS A 156 -2.82 -3.90 4.84
C HIS A 156 -3.82 -4.56 3.88
N HIS A 157 -4.66 -5.48 4.39
CA HIS A 157 -5.53 -6.32 3.55
C HIS A 157 -6.97 -6.45 4.08
N CYS A 158 -7.56 -5.35 4.62
CA CYS A 158 -9.01 -5.32 4.85
C CYS A 158 -9.78 -5.37 3.52
N THR A 159 -11.10 -5.58 3.56
CA THR A 159 -11.90 -5.66 2.32
C THR A 159 -11.88 -4.36 1.52
N GLU A 160 -11.85 -3.20 2.20
CA GLU A 160 -11.67 -1.91 1.54
C GLU A 160 -10.38 -1.89 0.72
N GLN A 161 -9.27 -2.24 1.33
CA GLN A 161 -7.95 -2.15 0.71
C GLN A 161 -7.75 -3.17 -0.42
N LEU A 162 -8.28 -4.38 -0.29
CA LEU A 162 -8.30 -5.34 -1.40
C LEU A 162 -9.07 -4.77 -2.59
N THR A 163 -10.23 -4.16 -2.33
CA THR A 163 -11.06 -3.53 -3.35
C THR A 163 -10.33 -2.35 -3.99
N SER A 164 -9.72 -1.48 -3.17
CA SER A 164 -8.98 -0.30 -3.63
C SER A 164 -7.73 -0.65 -4.44
N LYS A 165 -7.06 -1.75 -4.14
CA LYS A 165 -5.93 -2.26 -4.95
C LYS A 165 -6.39 -2.73 -6.33
N ALA A 166 -7.51 -3.43 -6.40
CA ALA A 166 -7.93 -4.11 -7.61
C ALA A 166 -8.78 -3.22 -8.54
N LEU A 167 -9.57 -2.30 -8.00
CA LEU A 167 -10.48 -1.45 -8.78
C LEU A 167 -9.78 -0.63 -9.89
N PRO A 168 -8.69 0.10 -9.62
CA PRO A 168 -8.01 0.88 -10.65
C PRO A 168 -7.36 0.02 -11.74
N LEU A 169 -6.99 -1.24 -11.43
CA LEU A 169 -6.43 -2.16 -12.42
C LEU A 169 -7.39 -2.45 -13.58
N LEU A 170 -8.70 -2.32 -13.35
CA LEU A 170 -9.72 -2.46 -14.40
C LEU A 170 -9.65 -1.34 -15.46
N PHE A 171 -8.98 -0.24 -15.16
CA PHE A 171 -8.91 0.96 -15.99
C PHE A 171 -7.49 1.31 -16.48
N VAL A 172 -6.45 0.61 -16.04
CA VAL A 172 -5.06 0.96 -16.35
C VAL A 172 -4.77 0.99 -17.86
N GLY A 173 -5.44 0.13 -18.64
CA GLY A 173 -5.32 0.09 -20.11
C GLY A 173 -5.89 1.32 -20.83
N GLN A 174 -6.63 2.19 -20.15
CA GLN A 174 -7.09 3.46 -20.69
C GLN A 174 -5.98 4.53 -20.65
N PHE A 175 -5.11 4.41 -19.66
CA PHE A 175 -4.01 5.35 -19.48
C PHE A 175 -2.84 5.05 -20.43
N LYS A 176 -2.32 3.83 -20.39
CA LYS A 176 -1.09 3.44 -21.07
C LYS A 176 -1.23 2.12 -21.85
N THR A 177 -0.27 1.87 -22.73
CA THR A 177 -0.12 0.56 -23.36
C THR A 177 0.39 -0.44 -22.32
N ILE A 178 -0.22 -1.60 -22.26
CA ILE A 178 0.12 -2.69 -21.34
C ILE A 178 0.77 -3.81 -22.16
N ASP A 179 1.95 -4.24 -21.76
CA ASP A 179 2.60 -5.41 -22.37
C ASP A 179 1.98 -6.73 -21.87
N LYS A 180 2.37 -7.85 -22.47
CA LYS A 180 1.80 -9.17 -22.14
C LYS A 180 2.10 -9.59 -20.69
N ILE A 181 3.28 -9.27 -20.17
CA ILE A 181 3.70 -9.65 -18.81
C ILE A 181 2.89 -8.85 -17.79
N GLU A 182 2.76 -7.55 -18.01
CA GLU A 182 1.97 -6.66 -17.17
C GLU A 182 0.48 -7.05 -17.21
N ALA A 183 -0.07 -7.39 -18.39
CA ALA A 183 -1.45 -7.83 -18.54
C ALA A 183 -1.75 -9.11 -17.73
N GLU A 184 -0.86 -10.10 -17.73
CA GLU A 184 -1.03 -11.31 -16.91
C GLU A 184 -0.92 -11.02 -15.40
N LYS A 185 -0.03 -10.11 -14.98
CA LYS A 185 0.06 -9.67 -13.59
C LYS A 185 -1.23 -8.97 -13.14
N ILE A 186 -1.76 -8.06 -13.95
CA ILE A 186 -3.03 -7.36 -13.68
C ILE A 186 -4.16 -8.39 -13.54
N LYS A 187 -4.28 -9.31 -14.49
CA LYS A 187 -5.29 -10.37 -14.48
C LYS A 187 -5.22 -11.22 -13.21
N THR A 188 -4.02 -11.66 -12.84
CA THR A 188 -3.78 -12.45 -11.63
C THR A 188 -4.18 -11.68 -10.38
N ASN A 189 -3.80 -10.41 -10.27
CA ASN A 189 -4.10 -9.57 -9.10
C ASN A 189 -5.60 -9.30 -8.95
N VAL A 190 -6.30 -9.03 -10.05
CA VAL A 190 -7.76 -8.84 -10.04
C VAL A 190 -8.47 -10.13 -9.65
N GLN A 191 -8.08 -11.28 -10.21
CA GLN A 191 -8.68 -12.57 -9.88
C GLN A 191 -8.43 -12.96 -8.42
N GLU A 192 -7.24 -12.70 -7.89
CA GLU A 192 -6.92 -12.96 -6.49
C GLU A 192 -7.74 -12.06 -5.54
N ALA A 193 -7.91 -10.77 -5.88
CA ALA A 193 -8.80 -9.90 -5.11
C ALA A 193 -10.25 -10.40 -5.12
N ILE A 194 -10.77 -10.82 -6.28
CA ILE A 194 -12.12 -11.41 -6.40
C ILE A 194 -12.24 -12.64 -5.48
N ARG A 195 -11.25 -13.55 -5.51
CA ARG A 195 -11.23 -14.76 -4.68
C ARG A 195 -11.24 -14.43 -3.19
N GLN A 196 -10.41 -13.49 -2.75
CA GLN A 196 -10.33 -13.07 -1.35
C GLN A 196 -11.62 -12.39 -0.88
N ILE A 197 -12.24 -11.55 -1.72
CA ILE A 197 -13.51 -10.89 -1.41
C ILE A 197 -14.64 -11.93 -1.25
N TYR A 198 -14.65 -13.01 -2.03
CA TYR A 198 -15.64 -14.09 -1.83
C TYR A 198 -15.60 -14.70 -0.43
N GLY A 199 -14.40 -14.92 0.12
CA GLY A 199 -14.21 -15.43 1.48
C GLY A 199 -14.70 -14.49 2.59
N ARG A 200 -15.12 -13.27 2.23
CA ARG A 200 -15.61 -12.24 3.17
C ARG A 200 -17.10 -11.97 3.04
N GLN A 201 -17.81 -12.72 2.19
CA GLN A 201 -19.26 -12.61 2.06
C GLN A 201 -19.95 -13.43 3.14
N LEU A 202 -20.81 -12.78 3.93
CA LEU A 202 -21.67 -13.43 4.91
C LEU A 202 -22.84 -14.17 4.21
N PRO A 203 -23.49 -15.12 4.91
CA PRO A 203 -24.65 -15.84 4.39
C PRO A 203 -25.80 -14.92 3.93
N ASN A 204 -25.98 -13.76 4.57
CA ASN A 204 -26.97 -12.74 4.19
C ASN A 204 -26.64 -11.97 2.90
N GLY A 205 -25.41 -12.12 2.37
CA GLY A 205 -24.95 -11.50 1.14
C GLY A 205 -24.13 -10.21 1.32
N GLY A 206 -24.05 -9.65 2.52
CA GLY A 206 -23.19 -8.51 2.84
C GLY A 206 -21.72 -8.91 2.98
N PHE A 207 -20.80 -7.95 2.89
CA PHE A 207 -19.37 -8.17 3.06
C PHE A 207 -18.88 -7.59 4.37
N VAL A 208 -17.94 -8.28 5.01
CA VAL A 208 -17.28 -7.84 6.25
C VAL A 208 -16.05 -7.00 5.98
N TYR A 209 -15.67 -6.14 6.93
CA TYR A 209 -14.45 -5.34 6.85
C TYR A 209 -13.18 -6.19 7.04
N TRP A 210 -13.10 -6.95 8.13
CA TRP A 210 -12.02 -7.91 8.38
C TRP A 210 -12.53 -9.37 8.29
N PRO A 211 -11.67 -10.31 7.91
CA PRO A 211 -11.98 -11.73 8.02
C PRO A 211 -12.39 -12.09 9.46
N GLY A 212 -13.44 -12.89 9.62
CA GLY A 212 -13.95 -13.31 10.93
C GLY A 212 -14.94 -12.34 11.59
N ASN A 213 -15.18 -11.14 11.06
CA ASN A 213 -16.27 -10.30 11.54
C ASN A 213 -17.62 -10.97 11.27
N ALA A 214 -18.55 -10.88 12.23
CA ALA A 214 -19.89 -11.48 12.16
C ALA A 214 -20.94 -10.57 11.52
N VAL A 215 -20.65 -9.27 11.38
CA VAL A 215 -21.60 -8.25 10.92
C VAL A 215 -21.08 -7.64 9.61
N ALA A 216 -21.96 -7.54 8.61
CA ALA A 216 -21.64 -6.88 7.35
C ALA A 216 -21.46 -5.37 7.56
N ASP A 217 -20.46 -4.82 6.88
CA ASP A 217 -20.28 -3.38 6.79
C ASP A 217 -21.04 -2.84 5.58
N GLU A 218 -21.84 -1.82 5.78
CA GLU A 218 -22.74 -1.24 4.79
C GLU A 218 -22.01 -0.62 3.60
N TRP A 219 -20.97 0.18 3.91
CA TRP A 219 -20.16 0.83 2.87
C TRP A 219 -19.31 -0.17 2.10
N ILE A 220 -18.63 -1.05 2.83
CA ILE A 220 -17.79 -2.09 2.25
C ILE A 220 -18.61 -3.03 1.37
N SER A 221 -19.83 -3.38 1.79
CA SER A 221 -20.73 -4.20 0.97
C SER A 221 -21.08 -3.51 -0.35
N SER A 222 -21.30 -2.20 -0.36
CA SER A 222 -21.51 -1.44 -1.58
C SER A 222 -20.25 -1.38 -2.44
N TYR A 223 -19.08 -1.12 -1.82
CA TYR A 223 -17.82 -0.94 -2.52
C TYR A 223 -17.31 -2.24 -3.15
N ALA A 224 -17.30 -3.34 -2.39
CA ALA A 224 -16.92 -4.66 -2.91
C ALA A 224 -17.87 -5.13 -4.02
N GLY A 225 -19.18 -4.92 -3.86
CA GLY A 225 -20.16 -5.25 -4.90
C GLY A 225 -20.01 -4.42 -6.18
N MET A 226 -19.67 -3.14 -6.05
CA MET A 226 -19.31 -2.30 -7.20
C MET A 226 -18.12 -2.86 -7.96
N PHE A 227 -17.03 -3.18 -7.24
CA PHE A 227 -15.83 -3.77 -7.86
C PHE A 227 -16.15 -5.08 -8.57
N LEU A 228 -16.87 -6.01 -7.94
CA LEU A 228 -17.24 -7.28 -8.55
C LEU A 228 -18.10 -7.09 -9.80
N THR A 229 -19.00 -6.11 -9.79
CA THR A 229 -19.83 -5.77 -10.96
C THR A 229 -18.98 -5.23 -12.12
N LEU A 230 -18.08 -4.28 -11.84
CA LEU A 230 -17.16 -3.73 -12.84
C LEU A 230 -16.16 -4.78 -13.36
N ALA A 231 -15.67 -5.64 -12.49
CA ALA A 231 -14.79 -6.74 -12.89
C ALA A 231 -15.52 -7.69 -13.86
N GLN A 232 -16.78 -8.04 -13.59
CA GLN A 232 -17.61 -8.85 -14.49
C GLN A 232 -17.82 -8.14 -15.84
N GLU A 233 -18.10 -6.85 -15.84
CA GLU A 233 -18.24 -6.03 -17.06
C GLU A 233 -16.96 -6.01 -17.91
N LYS A 234 -15.79 -5.97 -17.25
CA LYS A 234 -14.46 -6.03 -17.90
C LYS A 234 -14.02 -7.46 -18.28
N GLY A 235 -14.88 -8.47 -18.14
CA GLY A 235 -14.66 -9.84 -18.62
C GLY A 235 -13.99 -10.80 -17.60
N TYR A 236 -13.83 -10.39 -16.34
CA TYR A 236 -13.34 -11.29 -15.30
C TYR A 236 -14.44 -12.25 -14.83
N ALA A 237 -14.04 -13.47 -14.49
CA ALA A 237 -14.96 -14.48 -13.97
C ALA A 237 -15.44 -14.09 -12.56
N VAL A 238 -16.72 -13.72 -12.46
CA VAL A 238 -17.39 -13.41 -11.18
C VAL A 238 -18.58 -14.35 -11.00
N HIS A 239 -18.63 -15.05 -9.86
CA HIS A 239 -19.70 -16.00 -9.57
C HIS A 239 -21.06 -15.30 -9.41
N SER A 240 -22.03 -15.66 -10.25
CA SER A 240 -23.38 -15.08 -10.24
C SER A 240 -24.09 -15.24 -8.89
N ASN A 241 -23.84 -16.35 -8.16
CA ASN A 241 -24.40 -16.58 -6.84
C ASN A 241 -23.94 -15.51 -5.81
N VAL A 242 -22.66 -15.10 -5.85
CA VAL A 242 -22.11 -14.05 -4.99
C VAL A 242 -22.81 -12.72 -5.25
N LEU A 243 -22.89 -12.33 -6.53
CA LEU A 243 -23.58 -11.08 -6.92
C LEU A 243 -25.09 -11.13 -6.63
N ASN A 244 -25.74 -12.28 -6.81
CA ASN A 244 -27.18 -12.39 -6.53
C ASN A 244 -27.50 -12.31 -5.02
N LYS A 245 -26.65 -12.90 -4.15
CA LYS A 245 -26.77 -12.74 -2.69
C LYS A 245 -26.55 -11.27 -2.30
N TRP A 246 -25.49 -10.65 -2.84
CA TRP A 246 -25.18 -9.25 -2.59
C TRP A 246 -26.31 -8.32 -3.05
N LYS A 247 -26.86 -8.51 -4.25
CA LYS A 247 -28.02 -7.71 -4.75
C LYS A 247 -29.20 -7.80 -3.81
N ARG A 248 -29.54 -9.01 -3.31
CA ARG A 248 -30.64 -9.17 -2.33
C ARG A 248 -30.37 -8.41 -1.04
N PHE A 249 -29.16 -8.51 -0.48
CA PHE A 249 -28.75 -7.77 0.70
C PHE A 249 -28.89 -6.25 0.49
N GLN A 250 -28.35 -5.73 -0.58
CA GLN A 250 -28.40 -4.29 -0.90
C GLN A 250 -29.81 -3.78 -1.16
N ARG A 251 -30.64 -4.56 -1.85
CA ARG A 251 -32.04 -4.20 -2.13
C ARG A 251 -32.85 -4.10 -0.82
N ALA A 252 -32.72 -5.07 0.06
CA ALA A 252 -33.39 -5.04 1.37
C ALA A 252 -32.95 -3.81 2.19
N ALA A 253 -31.64 -3.53 2.24
CA ALA A 253 -31.11 -2.35 2.92
C ALA A 253 -31.63 -1.03 2.29
N ALA A 254 -31.65 -0.93 0.95
CA ALA A 254 -32.15 0.24 0.23
C ALA A 254 -33.64 0.50 0.46
N GLN A 255 -34.45 -0.56 0.49
CA GLN A 255 -35.90 -0.48 0.71
C GLN A 255 -36.25 -0.09 2.15
N ASN A 256 -35.47 -0.59 3.13
CA ASN A 256 -35.69 -0.34 4.55
C ASN A 256 -35.08 0.98 5.04
N TRP A 257 -34.19 1.60 4.27
CA TRP A 257 -33.52 2.83 4.65
C TRP A 257 -34.49 3.98 4.92
N ARG A 258 -34.28 4.67 6.03
CA ARG A 258 -34.94 5.93 6.41
C ARG A 258 -33.86 6.88 6.93
N MET A 259 -34.04 8.19 6.71
CA MET A 259 -33.16 9.19 7.31
C MET A 259 -33.27 9.11 8.84
N PRO A 260 -32.14 8.94 9.56
CA PRO A 260 -32.15 8.93 11.01
C PRO A 260 -32.59 10.30 11.57
N GLN A 261 -33.72 10.35 12.29
CA GLN A 261 -34.28 11.62 12.78
C GLN A 261 -33.57 12.13 14.04
N ASP A 262 -33.20 11.20 14.94
CA ASP A 262 -32.59 11.53 16.24
C ASP A 262 -31.05 11.47 16.23
N ALA A 263 -30.44 11.42 15.03
CA ALA A 263 -28.99 11.34 14.88
C ALA A 263 -28.37 12.74 14.73
N SER A 264 -27.08 12.86 15.04
CA SER A 264 -26.32 14.08 14.77
C SER A 264 -26.28 14.36 13.27
N GLY A 265 -26.08 15.63 12.88
CA GLY A 265 -25.94 16.01 11.47
C GLY A 265 -24.87 15.22 10.73
N TRP A 266 -23.78 14.86 11.40
CA TRP A 266 -22.73 14.01 10.85
C TRP A 266 -23.23 12.58 10.56
N GLN A 267 -23.97 11.97 11.47
CA GLN A 267 -24.54 10.62 11.28
C GLN A 267 -25.61 10.61 10.20
N GLN A 268 -26.42 11.65 10.11
CA GLN A 268 -27.39 11.81 9.01
C GLN A 268 -26.68 11.90 7.66
N TRP A 269 -25.65 12.74 7.56
CA TRP A 269 -24.83 12.88 6.37
C TRP A 269 -24.14 11.56 5.95
N GLN A 270 -23.58 10.82 6.88
CA GLN A 270 -23.00 9.50 6.59
C GLN A 270 -24.07 8.52 6.07
N SER A 271 -25.23 8.47 6.70
CA SER A 271 -26.34 7.58 6.34
C SER A 271 -26.87 7.88 4.94
N GLU A 272 -27.06 9.16 4.59
CA GLU A 272 -27.51 9.53 3.25
C GLU A 272 -26.49 9.20 2.17
N LEU A 273 -25.19 9.44 2.41
CA LEU A 273 -24.14 9.11 1.45
C LEU A 273 -24.01 7.59 1.25
N GLN A 274 -24.14 6.80 2.33
CA GLN A 274 -24.20 5.34 2.24
C GLN A 274 -25.39 4.88 1.38
N GLN A 275 -26.56 5.47 1.60
CA GLN A 275 -27.75 5.14 0.81
C GLN A 275 -27.58 5.55 -0.67
N ALA A 276 -27.09 6.75 -0.95
CA ALA A 276 -26.83 7.19 -2.32
C ALA A 276 -25.86 6.27 -3.06
N PHE A 277 -24.78 5.86 -2.38
CA PHE A 277 -23.80 4.95 -2.94
C PHE A 277 -24.36 3.53 -3.14
N ARG A 278 -25.16 3.03 -2.21
CA ARG A 278 -25.88 1.75 -2.35
C ARG A 278 -26.78 1.75 -3.58
N LEU A 279 -27.58 2.81 -3.77
CA LEU A 279 -28.47 2.95 -4.93
C LEU A 279 -27.68 3.00 -6.24
N TYR A 280 -26.56 3.72 -6.25
CA TYR A 280 -25.66 3.77 -7.39
C TYR A 280 -25.13 2.37 -7.75
N THR A 281 -24.64 1.62 -6.78
CA THR A 281 -24.07 0.27 -7.03
C THR A 281 -25.12 -0.72 -7.50
N LEU A 282 -26.35 -0.62 -7.00
CA LEU A 282 -27.48 -1.42 -7.48
C LEU A 282 -27.83 -1.08 -8.93
N ALA A 283 -27.89 0.21 -9.28
CA ALA A 283 -28.17 0.64 -10.67
C ALA A 283 -27.05 0.18 -11.62
N LEU A 284 -25.79 0.31 -11.21
CA LEU A 284 -24.63 -0.18 -11.96
C LEU A 284 -24.74 -1.70 -12.23
N ALA A 285 -25.22 -2.46 -11.25
CA ALA A 285 -25.41 -3.91 -11.36
C ALA A 285 -26.71 -4.32 -12.09
N GLY A 286 -27.42 -3.38 -12.74
CA GLY A 286 -28.66 -3.65 -13.47
C GLY A 286 -29.85 -4.01 -12.56
N ALA A 287 -29.82 -3.61 -11.29
CA ALA A 287 -30.86 -3.90 -10.30
C ALA A 287 -31.36 -2.62 -9.58
N PRO A 288 -31.76 -1.57 -10.29
CA PRO A 288 -32.14 -0.30 -9.69
C PRO A 288 -33.37 -0.42 -8.77
N GLU A 289 -33.35 0.31 -7.66
CA GLU A 289 -34.47 0.39 -6.69
C GLU A 289 -35.18 1.75 -6.81
N TYR A 290 -36.02 1.90 -7.81
CA TYR A 290 -36.68 3.17 -8.14
C TYR A 290 -37.46 3.77 -6.99
N GLY A 291 -38.17 2.94 -6.20
CA GLY A 291 -38.90 3.42 -5.02
C GLY A 291 -37.99 4.04 -3.97
N ALA A 292 -36.83 3.44 -3.72
CA ALA A 292 -35.85 3.99 -2.79
C ALA A 292 -35.13 5.22 -3.36
N MET A 293 -34.84 5.24 -4.67
CA MET A 293 -34.28 6.41 -5.36
C MET A 293 -35.21 7.63 -5.24
N ASN A 294 -36.51 7.45 -5.52
CA ASN A 294 -37.48 8.54 -5.44
C ASN A 294 -37.67 9.03 -3.99
N ARG A 295 -37.82 8.12 -3.03
CA ARG A 295 -37.89 8.52 -1.60
C ARG A 295 -36.68 9.31 -1.16
N MET A 296 -35.48 8.93 -1.61
CA MET A 296 -34.25 9.67 -1.28
C MET A 296 -34.24 11.05 -1.95
N LYS A 297 -34.66 11.16 -3.23
CA LYS A 297 -34.74 12.44 -3.95
C LYS A 297 -35.67 13.44 -3.24
N GLU A 298 -36.74 12.96 -2.61
CA GLU A 298 -37.71 13.78 -1.89
C GLU A 298 -37.20 14.27 -0.52
N GLN A 299 -36.06 13.78 -0.04
CA GLN A 299 -35.49 14.27 1.22
C GLN A 299 -34.98 15.70 1.07
N ALA A 300 -35.43 16.59 1.95
CA ALA A 300 -34.91 17.94 2.02
C ALA A 300 -33.50 17.95 2.61
N GLY A 301 -32.65 18.85 2.11
CA GLY A 301 -31.32 19.09 2.71
C GLY A 301 -30.25 18.04 2.41
N LEU A 302 -30.43 17.20 1.39
CA LEU A 302 -29.38 16.28 0.98
C LEU A 302 -28.05 17.01 0.72
N SER A 303 -26.94 16.43 1.19
CA SER A 303 -25.58 16.92 0.93
C SER A 303 -25.25 16.92 -0.56
N ILE A 304 -24.28 17.73 -0.93
CA ILE A 304 -23.75 17.81 -2.30
C ILE A 304 -23.31 16.41 -2.78
N GLN A 305 -22.60 15.67 -1.96
CA GLN A 305 -22.09 14.34 -2.27
C GLN A 305 -23.22 13.35 -2.56
N ALA A 306 -24.25 13.34 -1.72
CA ALA A 306 -25.41 12.47 -1.88
C ALA A 306 -26.21 12.84 -3.14
N LYS A 307 -26.41 14.13 -3.41
CA LYS A 307 -27.08 14.61 -4.65
C LYS A 307 -26.34 14.14 -5.90
N TRP A 308 -25.02 14.35 -5.98
CA TRP A 308 -24.23 13.94 -7.13
C TRP A 308 -24.24 12.41 -7.31
N ARG A 309 -24.12 11.65 -6.22
CA ARG A 309 -24.13 10.18 -6.31
C ARG A 309 -25.51 9.63 -6.69
N LEU A 310 -26.60 10.25 -6.20
CA LEU A 310 -27.96 9.90 -6.60
C LEU A 310 -28.24 10.32 -8.06
N ALA A 311 -27.71 11.45 -8.53
CA ALA A 311 -27.77 11.86 -9.93
C ALA A 311 -27.12 10.82 -10.86
N ALA A 312 -25.91 10.33 -10.51
CA ALA A 312 -25.27 9.23 -11.23
C ALA A 312 -26.17 7.99 -11.33
N THR A 313 -26.90 7.67 -10.24
CA THR A 313 -27.85 6.56 -10.22
C THR A 313 -28.96 6.74 -11.27
N TYR A 314 -29.54 7.92 -11.33
CA TYR A 314 -30.57 8.21 -12.33
C TYR A 314 -30.02 8.17 -13.76
N VAL A 315 -28.80 8.67 -14.00
CA VAL A 315 -28.14 8.58 -15.32
C VAL A 315 -27.96 7.14 -15.76
N LEU A 316 -27.47 6.27 -14.88
CA LEU A 316 -27.29 4.82 -15.15
C LEU A 316 -28.62 4.13 -15.50
N THR A 317 -29.75 4.66 -15.05
CA THR A 317 -31.08 4.13 -15.36
C THR A 317 -31.75 4.82 -16.57
N GLY A 318 -31.01 5.67 -17.32
CA GLY A 318 -31.51 6.41 -18.48
C GLY A 318 -32.43 7.57 -18.13
N LYS A 319 -32.49 8.00 -16.88
CA LYS A 319 -33.37 9.07 -16.41
C LYS A 319 -32.60 10.38 -16.20
N MET A 320 -32.28 11.08 -17.29
CA MET A 320 -31.45 12.29 -17.25
C MET A 320 -32.12 13.44 -16.49
N LYS A 321 -33.45 13.69 -16.73
CA LYS A 321 -34.14 14.82 -16.10
C LYS A 321 -34.09 14.85 -14.58
N PRO A 322 -34.40 13.78 -13.84
CA PRO A 322 -34.22 13.76 -12.39
C PRO A 322 -32.76 13.95 -11.94
N ALA A 323 -31.79 13.49 -12.74
CA ALA A 323 -30.36 13.70 -12.44
C ALA A 323 -30.01 15.20 -12.55
N GLU A 324 -30.43 15.86 -13.59
CA GLU A 324 -30.21 17.30 -13.78
C GLU A 324 -30.87 18.15 -12.68
N GLU A 325 -32.09 17.79 -12.28
CA GLU A 325 -32.82 18.46 -11.20
C GLU A 325 -32.05 18.37 -9.86
N LEU A 326 -31.45 17.20 -9.54
CA LEU A 326 -30.68 16.99 -8.31
C LEU A 326 -29.44 17.85 -8.23
N VAL A 327 -28.76 18.07 -9.37
CA VAL A 327 -27.48 18.78 -9.43
C VAL A 327 -27.60 20.16 -10.08
N TYR A 328 -28.82 20.67 -10.25
CA TYR A 328 -29.05 22.02 -10.73
C TYR A 328 -28.43 23.01 -9.74
N ASN A 329 -27.48 23.82 -10.19
CA ASN A 329 -26.68 24.76 -9.38
C ASN A 329 -25.92 24.10 -8.20
N ALA A 330 -25.72 22.77 -8.21
CA ALA A 330 -24.89 22.13 -7.18
C ALA A 330 -23.42 22.39 -7.45
N GLU A 331 -22.70 22.77 -6.40
CA GLU A 331 -21.24 22.91 -6.43
C GLU A 331 -20.57 21.56 -6.71
N THR A 332 -19.36 21.59 -7.26
CA THR A 332 -18.53 20.40 -7.47
C THR A 332 -17.37 20.29 -6.47
N THR A 333 -17.18 21.32 -5.64
CA THR A 333 -16.19 21.35 -4.57
C THR A 333 -16.81 20.83 -3.29
N VAL A 334 -16.08 19.94 -2.61
CA VAL A 334 -16.47 19.36 -1.33
C VAL A 334 -15.64 19.98 -0.23
N SER A 335 -16.28 20.46 0.85
CA SER A 335 -15.56 20.95 2.02
C SER A 335 -14.64 19.86 2.58
N PRO A 336 -13.38 20.18 2.91
CA PRO A 336 -12.42 19.20 3.40
C PRO A 336 -12.93 18.45 4.62
N TYR A 337 -12.90 17.14 4.57
CA TYR A 337 -13.15 16.23 5.67
C TYR A 337 -12.36 14.94 5.48
N SER A 338 -12.14 14.23 6.57
CA SER A 338 -11.64 12.86 6.57
C SER A 338 -12.51 12.01 7.49
N SER A 339 -12.95 10.85 7.04
CA SER A 339 -13.80 9.94 7.83
C SER A 339 -13.13 8.59 7.98
N MET A 340 -12.72 8.30 9.20
CA MET A 340 -12.18 6.99 9.58
C MET A 340 -13.27 5.94 9.82
N ASN A 341 -14.54 6.38 9.94
CA ASN A 341 -15.65 5.53 10.31
C ASN A 341 -16.67 5.40 9.16
N GLN A 342 -17.30 4.26 9.05
CA GLN A 342 -18.48 3.94 8.26
C GLN A 342 -18.38 4.16 6.74
N ILE A 343 -17.72 5.22 6.25
CA ILE A 343 -17.59 5.53 4.82
C ILE A 343 -16.14 5.55 4.32
N TYR A 344 -15.14 5.46 5.21
CA TYR A 344 -13.71 5.29 4.91
C TYR A 344 -13.15 6.22 3.84
N GLY A 345 -13.64 7.46 3.76
CA GLY A 345 -13.33 8.38 2.67
C GLY A 345 -12.99 9.79 3.12
N SER A 346 -12.74 10.63 2.13
CA SER A 346 -12.44 12.05 2.27
C SER A 346 -13.17 12.87 1.20
N SER A 347 -13.10 14.20 1.30
CA SER A 347 -13.53 15.11 0.24
C SER A 347 -12.95 14.73 -1.12
N ASP A 348 -11.70 14.29 -1.19
CA ASP A 348 -11.03 13.90 -2.44
C ASP A 348 -11.71 12.71 -3.14
N ARG A 349 -12.16 11.71 -2.36
CA ARG A 349 -12.96 10.60 -2.90
C ARG A 349 -14.26 11.11 -3.50
N ASP A 350 -14.94 11.98 -2.80
CA ASP A 350 -16.25 12.49 -3.25
C ASP A 350 -16.11 13.38 -4.47
N GLU A 351 -15.04 14.18 -4.56
CA GLU A 351 -14.69 14.95 -5.76
C GLU A 351 -14.40 14.04 -6.95
N ALA A 352 -13.77 12.89 -6.74
CA ALA A 352 -13.61 11.87 -7.79
C ALA A 352 -14.95 11.23 -8.19
N MET A 353 -15.87 11.01 -7.25
CA MET A 353 -17.23 10.54 -7.54
C MET A 353 -18.05 11.58 -8.31
N ILE A 354 -17.85 12.88 -8.03
CA ILE A 354 -18.46 13.97 -8.79
C ILE A 354 -17.91 13.97 -10.22
N LEU A 355 -16.59 13.84 -10.40
CA LEU A 355 -15.97 13.72 -11.72
C LEU A 355 -16.60 12.57 -12.53
N GLU A 356 -16.74 11.39 -11.93
CA GLU A 356 -17.38 10.25 -12.58
C GLU A 356 -18.83 10.59 -13.00
N THR A 357 -19.59 11.26 -12.14
CA THR A 357 -20.97 11.66 -12.44
C THR A 357 -21.04 12.65 -13.61
N LEU A 358 -20.14 13.64 -13.66
CA LEU A 358 -20.04 14.59 -14.77
C LEU A 358 -19.73 13.88 -16.10
N ILE A 359 -18.85 12.86 -16.07
CA ILE A 359 -18.54 12.04 -17.25
C ILE A 359 -19.77 11.25 -17.70
N LEU A 360 -20.52 10.64 -16.79
CA LEU A 360 -21.74 9.90 -17.06
C LEU A 360 -22.84 10.81 -17.66
N MET A 361 -22.93 12.06 -17.18
CA MET A 361 -23.87 13.07 -17.69
C MET A 361 -23.43 13.71 -19.02
N ASN A 362 -22.28 13.33 -19.60
CA ASN A 362 -21.66 13.94 -20.78
C ASN A 362 -21.36 15.45 -20.62
N ARG A 363 -21.11 15.93 -19.40
CA ARG A 363 -20.73 17.31 -19.10
C ARG A 363 -19.21 17.49 -19.24
N GLU A 364 -18.69 17.38 -20.46
CA GLU A 364 -17.26 17.29 -20.75
C GLU A 364 -16.45 18.47 -20.20
N ARG A 365 -16.93 19.70 -20.37
CA ARG A 365 -16.24 20.91 -19.89
C ARG A 365 -16.08 20.90 -18.36
N ASP A 366 -17.15 20.55 -17.66
CA ASP A 366 -17.16 20.52 -16.19
C ASP A 366 -16.32 19.34 -15.70
N ALA A 367 -16.37 18.19 -16.38
CA ALA A 367 -15.53 17.04 -16.09
C ALA A 367 -14.03 17.37 -16.21
N LEU A 368 -13.61 18.12 -17.23
CA LEU A 368 -12.21 18.57 -17.37
C LEU A 368 -11.78 19.53 -16.26
N GLN A 369 -12.66 20.42 -15.82
CA GLN A 369 -12.37 21.30 -14.68
C GLN A 369 -12.23 20.49 -13.37
N GLN A 370 -13.17 19.58 -13.13
CA GLN A 370 -13.13 18.71 -11.94
C GLN A 370 -11.92 17.77 -11.98
N ALA A 371 -11.51 17.29 -13.16
CA ALA A 371 -10.31 16.47 -13.32
C ALA A 371 -9.03 17.21 -12.91
N LYS A 372 -8.95 18.54 -13.11
CA LYS A 372 -7.80 19.33 -12.61
C LYS A 372 -7.74 19.34 -11.09
N VAL A 373 -8.89 19.41 -10.41
CA VAL A 373 -8.96 19.34 -8.94
C VAL A 373 -8.49 17.96 -8.47
N VAL A 374 -9.07 16.89 -9.01
CA VAL A 374 -8.70 15.50 -8.69
C VAL A 374 -7.21 15.25 -8.97
N SER A 375 -6.69 15.73 -10.10
CA SER A 375 -5.28 15.61 -10.45
C SER A 375 -4.38 16.35 -9.47
N LYS A 376 -4.73 17.59 -9.10
CA LYS A 376 -3.97 18.38 -8.12
C LYS A 376 -3.86 17.64 -6.79
N ASN A 377 -4.97 17.10 -6.29
CA ASN A 377 -5.01 16.34 -5.05
C ASN A 377 -4.15 15.07 -5.15
N LEU A 378 -4.30 14.26 -6.21
CA LEU A 378 -3.49 13.07 -6.44
C LEU A 378 -1.99 13.37 -6.61
N SER A 379 -1.64 14.57 -7.06
CA SER A 379 -0.25 14.96 -7.33
C SER A 379 0.51 15.44 -6.09
N GLN A 380 -0.17 15.69 -4.98
CA GLN A 380 0.46 16.10 -3.74
C GLN A 380 1.38 14.99 -3.20
N GLU A 381 2.47 15.38 -2.51
CA GLU A 381 3.38 14.44 -1.87
C GLU A 381 2.76 13.78 -0.63
N GLU A 382 1.73 14.41 -0.11
CA GLU A 382 1.00 13.95 1.06
C GLU A 382 0.34 12.58 0.83
N TRP A 383 0.18 11.87 1.92
CA TRP A 383 -0.48 10.57 1.94
C TRP A 383 -1.94 10.69 1.46
N PHE A 384 -2.38 9.74 0.66
CA PHE A 384 -3.72 9.66 0.12
C PHE A 384 -4.37 8.34 0.56
N SER A 385 -5.64 8.35 0.98
CA SER A 385 -6.27 7.09 1.37
C SER A 385 -6.34 6.12 0.19
N THR A 386 -6.29 4.83 0.47
CA THR A 386 -6.42 3.78 -0.56
C THR A 386 -7.70 3.95 -1.36
N GLN A 387 -8.81 4.24 -0.67
CA GLN A 387 -10.11 4.44 -1.32
C GLN A 387 -10.16 5.70 -2.18
N SER A 388 -9.68 6.85 -1.68
CA SER A 388 -9.63 8.10 -2.44
C SER A 388 -8.75 7.95 -3.68
N THR A 389 -7.60 7.29 -3.56
CA THR A 389 -6.72 6.98 -4.69
C THR A 389 -7.42 6.09 -5.73
N ALA A 390 -8.13 5.05 -5.29
CA ALA A 390 -8.81 4.12 -6.18
C ALA A 390 -9.95 4.78 -6.96
N PHE A 391 -10.80 5.57 -6.29
CA PHE A 391 -11.88 6.32 -6.95
C PHE A 391 -11.35 7.37 -7.92
N ALA A 392 -10.29 8.08 -7.54
CA ALA A 392 -9.67 9.09 -8.40
C ALA A 392 -9.06 8.45 -9.67
N LEU A 393 -8.32 7.35 -9.54
CA LEU A 393 -7.79 6.62 -10.70
C LEU A 393 -8.90 6.03 -11.58
N MET A 394 -9.97 5.49 -11.00
CA MET A 394 -11.15 5.02 -11.75
C MET A 394 -11.80 6.16 -12.54
N ALA A 395 -12.07 7.29 -11.89
CA ALA A 395 -12.71 8.44 -12.54
C ALA A 395 -11.83 9.03 -13.65
N MET A 396 -10.52 9.17 -13.42
CA MET A 396 -9.57 9.62 -14.44
C MET A 396 -9.45 8.62 -15.60
N GLY A 397 -9.52 7.31 -15.31
CA GLY A 397 -9.56 6.26 -16.35
C GLY A 397 -10.80 6.35 -17.23
N ARG A 398 -11.98 6.57 -16.63
CA ARG A 398 -13.22 6.84 -17.38
C ARG A 398 -13.13 8.12 -18.22
N LEU A 399 -12.50 9.17 -17.69
CA LEU A 399 -12.25 10.39 -18.45
C LEU A 399 -11.33 10.11 -19.66
N ALA A 400 -10.25 9.37 -19.45
CA ALA A 400 -9.32 9.00 -20.51
C ALA A 400 -10.00 8.17 -21.62
N GLU A 401 -10.93 7.28 -21.24
CA GLU A 401 -11.76 6.51 -22.19
C GLU A 401 -12.73 7.39 -22.99
N LYS A 402 -13.31 8.41 -22.33
CA LYS A 402 -14.28 9.32 -22.96
C LYS A 402 -13.64 10.34 -23.90
N LEU A 403 -12.48 10.86 -23.55
CA LEU A 403 -11.78 11.87 -24.34
C LEU A 403 -11.18 11.25 -25.62
N SER A 404 -11.70 11.63 -26.76
CA SER A 404 -11.11 11.28 -28.07
C SER A 404 -9.85 12.11 -28.35
N GLY A 405 -8.91 11.58 -29.14
CA GLY A 405 -7.71 12.28 -29.61
C GLY A 405 -6.44 11.45 -29.51
N THR A 406 -5.34 12.01 -29.98
CA THR A 406 -4.00 11.36 -29.97
C THR A 406 -3.01 12.24 -29.23
N LEU A 407 -2.12 11.61 -28.46
CA LEU A 407 -0.84 12.23 -28.10
C LEU A 407 -0.03 12.39 -29.38
N ASP A 408 0.48 13.59 -29.65
CA ASP A 408 1.36 13.86 -30.80
C ASP A 408 2.41 14.88 -30.36
N PHE A 409 3.64 14.41 -30.14
CA PHE A 409 4.75 15.25 -29.68
C PHE A 409 6.11 14.70 -30.05
N VAL A 410 7.10 15.59 -30.08
CA VAL A 410 8.53 15.26 -30.19
C VAL A 410 9.25 15.71 -28.92
N TRP A 411 10.34 15.04 -28.58
CA TRP A 411 11.07 15.35 -27.37
C TRP A 411 12.57 15.05 -27.49
N THR A 412 13.36 15.75 -26.68
CA THR A 412 14.81 15.56 -26.57
C THR A 412 15.20 15.24 -25.13
N TRP A 413 16.30 14.53 -24.94
CA TRP A 413 16.96 14.31 -23.67
C TRP A 413 18.44 14.69 -23.78
N ASN A 414 18.86 15.72 -23.01
CA ASN A 414 20.19 16.31 -23.11
C ASN A 414 20.56 16.59 -24.57
N ASP A 415 19.73 17.35 -25.25
CA ASP A 415 19.80 17.76 -26.65
C ASP A 415 19.78 16.62 -27.68
N LYS A 416 19.66 15.37 -27.25
CA LYS A 416 19.54 14.22 -28.16
C LYS A 416 18.07 13.96 -28.46
N GLN A 417 17.75 14.01 -29.76
CA GLN A 417 16.42 13.70 -30.27
C GLN A 417 16.02 12.27 -29.89
N GLN A 418 14.81 12.12 -29.38
CA GLN A 418 14.19 10.85 -29.07
C GLN A 418 13.09 10.50 -30.09
N PRO A 419 12.65 9.24 -30.19
CA PRO A 419 11.58 8.87 -31.10
C PRO A 419 10.33 9.72 -30.87
N ALA A 420 9.74 10.21 -31.97
CA ALA A 420 8.47 10.92 -31.94
C ALA A 420 7.35 10.02 -31.39
N VAL A 421 6.42 10.60 -30.66
CA VAL A 421 5.32 9.86 -30.04
C VAL A 421 4.00 10.25 -30.70
N LYS A 422 3.29 9.25 -31.24
CA LYS A 422 1.92 9.38 -31.71
C LYS A 422 1.10 8.21 -31.17
N SER A 423 0.15 8.47 -30.28
CA SER A 423 -0.58 7.43 -29.55
C SER A 423 -2.03 7.81 -29.30
N ALA A 424 -2.94 6.85 -29.45
CA ALA A 424 -4.33 6.99 -29.04
C ALA A 424 -4.53 6.88 -27.52
N LYS A 425 -3.53 6.41 -26.77
CA LYS A 425 -3.60 6.36 -25.31
C LYS A 425 -3.51 7.76 -24.70
N ALA A 426 -4.12 7.93 -23.55
CA ALA A 426 -4.17 9.24 -22.90
C ALA A 426 -2.83 9.65 -22.28
N VAL A 427 -1.99 8.69 -21.93
CA VAL A 427 -0.72 8.91 -21.23
C VAL A 427 0.42 8.17 -21.93
N PHE A 428 1.55 8.83 -22.05
CA PHE A 428 2.84 8.26 -22.41
C PHE A 428 3.77 8.34 -21.21
N GLU A 429 4.40 7.24 -20.88
CA GLU A 429 5.42 7.16 -19.83
C GLU A 429 6.73 6.64 -20.42
N LYS A 430 7.84 7.22 -20.00
CA LYS A 430 9.18 6.78 -20.38
C LYS A 430 10.14 6.90 -19.20
N GLU A 431 10.74 5.79 -18.81
CA GLU A 431 11.88 5.81 -17.89
C GLU A 431 13.10 6.39 -18.60
N ILE A 432 13.76 7.32 -17.90
CA ILE A 432 14.98 8.00 -18.35
C ILE A 432 16.16 7.42 -17.57
N ALA A 433 17.29 7.23 -18.24
CA ALA A 433 18.48 6.76 -17.56
C ALA A 433 18.93 7.74 -16.45
N THR A 434 19.34 7.18 -15.32
CA THR A 434 19.80 7.95 -14.14
C THR A 434 21.27 8.40 -14.22
N THR A 435 21.89 8.15 -15.35
CA THR A 435 23.23 8.63 -15.70
C THR A 435 23.13 9.40 -17.02
N PRO A 436 23.50 10.69 -17.03
CA PRO A 436 24.08 11.50 -15.94
C PRO A 436 23.06 11.81 -14.83
N LYS A 437 23.57 12.15 -13.61
CA LYS A 437 22.72 12.47 -12.44
C LYS A 437 21.93 13.77 -12.57
N SER A 438 22.28 14.63 -13.52
CA SER A 438 21.55 15.84 -13.88
C SER A 438 21.32 15.90 -15.39
N GLY A 439 20.22 16.50 -15.80
CA GLY A 439 19.89 16.60 -17.21
C GLY A 439 18.65 17.44 -17.48
N MET A 440 18.34 17.58 -18.78
CA MET A 440 17.20 18.35 -19.28
C MET A 440 16.41 17.55 -20.31
N ILE A 441 15.10 17.70 -20.28
CA ILE A 441 14.16 17.15 -21.24
C ILE A 441 13.36 18.30 -21.84
N ALA A 442 13.34 18.40 -23.17
CA ALA A 442 12.46 19.34 -23.87
C ALA A 442 11.34 18.55 -24.57
N VAL A 443 10.12 19.03 -24.46
CA VAL A 443 8.93 18.44 -25.12
C VAL A 443 8.25 19.50 -25.96
N LYS A 444 8.03 19.21 -27.27
CA LYS A 444 7.27 20.06 -28.20
C LYS A 444 5.99 19.36 -28.60
N ASN A 445 4.86 19.97 -28.27
CA ASN A 445 3.53 19.51 -28.62
C ASN A 445 3.24 19.73 -30.12
N GLN A 446 2.95 18.67 -30.84
CA GLN A 446 2.55 18.71 -32.27
C GLN A 446 1.04 18.45 -32.43
N GLY A 447 0.34 18.13 -31.34
CA GLY A 447 -1.10 17.89 -31.33
C GLY A 447 -1.94 19.17 -31.32
N LYS A 448 -3.26 18.98 -31.31
CA LYS A 448 -4.24 20.11 -31.32
C LYS A 448 -4.65 20.58 -29.92
N GLY A 449 -4.50 19.75 -28.90
CA GLY A 449 -4.85 20.06 -27.51
C GLY A 449 -3.60 20.27 -26.65
N ALA A 450 -3.76 20.93 -25.50
CA ALA A 450 -2.69 21.08 -24.52
C ALA A 450 -2.28 19.72 -23.94
N LEU A 451 -0.99 19.57 -23.62
CA LEU A 451 -0.43 18.38 -22.96
C LEU A 451 0.09 18.75 -21.57
N SER A 452 -0.19 17.92 -20.58
CA SER A 452 0.53 17.91 -19.31
C SER A 452 1.84 17.16 -19.50
N VAL A 453 2.95 17.78 -19.12
CA VAL A 453 4.29 17.18 -19.19
C VAL A 453 4.89 17.20 -17.79
N ASP A 454 5.23 16.03 -17.29
CA ASP A 454 5.74 15.84 -15.94
C ASP A 454 7.05 15.08 -15.96
N LEU A 455 8.04 15.64 -15.31
CA LEU A 455 9.31 14.98 -15.01
C LEU A 455 9.32 14.57 -13.55
N ILE A 456 9.26 13.27 -13.32
CA ILE A 456 9.13 12.66 -12.00
C ILE A 456 10.46 12.01 -11.65
N THR A 457 11.06 12.42 -10.54
CA THR A 457 12.26 11.79 -9.97
C THR A 457 11.90 11.10 -8.67
N ARG A 458 12.29 9.84 -8.55
CA ARG A 458 12.13 9.05 -7.31
C ARG A 458 13.49 8.68 -6.78
N THR A 459 13.71 8.94 -5.52
CA THR A 459 14.96 8.65 -4.84
C THR A 459 14.69 8.02 -3.50
N GLN A 460 15.56 7.13 -3.05
CA GLN A 460 15.47 6.51 -1.73
C GLN A 460 16.76 6.80 -0.97
N LEU A 461 16.65 7.42 0.20
CA LEU A 461 17.80 7.77 1.00
C LEU A 461 18.52 6.51 1.50
N LEU A 462 19.86 6.58 1.56
CA LEU A 462 20.72 5.50 2.06
C LEU A 462 20.99 5.60 3.56
N ASN A 463 20.69 6.74 4.17
CA ASN A 463 21.00 6.98 5.58
C ASN A 463 19.94 6.33 6.51
N ASP A 464 20.39 5.89 7.66
CA ASP A 464 19.63 5.24 8.74
C ASP A 464 19.02 6.23 9.75
N THR A 465 18.98 7.53 9.41
CA THR A 465 18.57 8.60 10.34
C THR A 465 17.21 9.21 9.96
N LEU A 466 16.15 8.39 9.98
CA LEU A 466 14.79 8.94 9.88
C LEU A 466 14.41 9.62 11.21
N PRO A 467 13.97 10.88 11.20
CA PRO A 467 13.54 11.57 12.41
C PRO A 467 12.23 11.01 12.94
N ALA A 468 12.00 11.17 14.24
CA ALA A 468 10.70 10.91 14.84
C ALA A 468 9.65 11.91 14.33
N ILE A 469 8.40 11.47 14.26
CA ILE A 469 7.21 12.28 13.92
C ILE A 469 6.17 12.07 15.02
N SER A 470 5.42 13.14 15.35
CA SER A 470 4.32 13.11 16.32
C SER A 470 3.25 14.12 15.89
N ASP A 471 2.30 13.65 15.05
CA ASP A 471 1.18 14.43 14.54
C ASP A 471 -0.13 13.85 15.08
N ASN A 472 -0.75 14.54 16.05
CA ASN A 472 -1.97 14.09 16.76
C ASN A 472 -1.86 12.74 17.48
N LEU A 473 -0.78 12.00 17.28
CA LEU A 473 -0.40 10.80 18.03
C LEU A 473 0.97 11.02 18.67
N ARG A 474 1.15 10.43 19.86
CA ARG A 474 2.47 10.25 20.48
C ARG A 474 2.80 8.79 20.53
N MET A 475 4.01 8.44 20.15
CA MET A 475 4.55 7.08 20.25
C MET A 475 5.75 7.08 21.16
N ASP A 476 5.82 6.08 22.04
CA ASP A 476 7.00 5.74 22.84
C ASP A 476 7.29 4.25 22.70
N ILE A 477 8.57 3.91 22.50
CA ILE A 477 9.01 2.54 22.37
C ILE A 477 10.10 2.28 23.40
N ARG A 478 9.91 1.25 24.18
CA ARG A 478 10.93 0.73 25.12
C ARG A 478 11.16 -0.75 24.87
N TYR A 479 12.37 -1.18 25.15
CA TYR A 479 12.75 -2.58 25.13
C TYR A 479 13.00 -3.07 26.54
N ALA A 480 12.56 -4.28 26.85
CA ALA A 480 12.70 -4.88 28.16
C ALA A 480 12.96 -6.38 28.03
N ASN A 481 13.63 -6.97 29.04
CA ASN A 481 13.68 -8.43 29.15
C ASN A 481 12.27 -8.98 29.49
N LEU A 482 12.12 -10.31 29.52
CA LEU A 482 10.82 -10.94 29.79
C LEU A 482 10.26 -10.63 31.19
N ASN A 483 11.10 -10.15 32.12
CA ASN A 483 10.66 -9.72 33.45
C ASN A 483 10.28 -8.24 33.54
N GLY A 484 10.29 -7.52 32.38
CA GLY A 484 9.93 -6.11 32.31
C GLY A 484 11.06 -5.13 32.64
N THR A 485 12.27 -5.60 32.95
CA THR A 485 13.46 -4.73 33.21
C THR A 485 13.91 -4.10 31.87
N PRO A 486 14.08 -2.77 31.79
CA PRO A 486 14.57 -2.11 30.59
C PRO A 486 15.94 -2.62 30.15
N ILE A 487 16.13 -2.81 28.84
CA ILE A 487 17.39 -3.18 28.22
C ILE A 487 17.74 -2.21 27.09
N SER A 488 19.05 -2.09 26.82
CA SER A 488 19.53 -1.42 25.60
C SER A 488 19.56 -2.43 24.47
N VAL A 489 19.08 -2.02 23.29
CA VAL A 489 19.16 -2.83 22.07
C VAL A 489 20.22 -2.33 21.10
N ASN A 490 21.01 -1.32 21.49
CA ASN A 490 22.16 -0.87 20.68
C ASN A 490 23.21 -1.98 20.54
N ASP A 491 23.41 -2.76 21.61
CA ASP A 491 24.21 -3.97 21.62
C ASP A 491 23.50 -5.02 22.49
N ILE A 492 23.13 -6.15 21.88
CA ILE A 492 22.38 -7.23 22.53
C ILE A 492 23.07 -8.58 22.26
N ILE A 493 23.11 -9.45 23.25
CA ILE A 493 23.76 -10.77 23.13
C ILE A 493 22.86 -11.70 22.30
N GLN A 494 23.44 -12.46 21.38
CA GLN A 494 22.75 -13.49 20.59
C GLN A 494 22.06 -14.52 21.51
N GLY A 495 20.85 -14.90 21.16
CA GLY A 495 20.01 -15.81 21.95
C GLY A 495 19.17 -15.10 23.02
N THR A 496 19.32 -13.78 23.21
CA THR A 496 18.54 -13.04 24.21
C THR A 496 17.07 -12.92 23.76
N ASP A 497 16.15 -13.36 24.61
CA ASP A 497 14.73 -13.12 24.51
C ASP A 497 14.35 -11.79 25.18
N PHE A 498 13.56 -10.98 24.53
CA PHE A 498 13.14 -9.66 25.02
C PHE A 498 11.81 -9.21 24.42
N MET A 499 11.32 -8.09 24.87
CA MET A 499 10.06 -7.49 24.41
C MET A 499 10.29 -6.07 23.90
N ALA A 500 9.67 -5.76 22.76
CA ALA A 500 9.44 -4.39 22.32
C ALA A 500 8.04 -3.96 22.80
N ILE A 501 7.97 -2.91 23.60
CA ILE A 501 6.76 -2.38 24.21
C ILE A 501 6.49 -1.00 23.62
N THR A 502 5.43 -0.91 22.81
CA THR A 502 5.06 0.31 22.09
C THR A 502 3.81 0.91 22.71
N SER A 503 3.91 2.14 23.19
CA SER A 503 2.78 2.93 23.72
C SER A 503 2.34 3.96 22.69
N ILE A 504 1.05 3.98 22.36
CA ILE A 504 0.45 4.95 21.43
C ILE A 504 -0.62 5.74 22.18
N SER A 505 -0.47 7.07 22.19
CA SER A 505 -1.39 8.00 22.87
C SER A 505 -2.05 8.93 21.87
N ASN A 506 -3.37 9.09 21.98
CA ASN A 506 -4.10 10.14 21.27
C ASN A 506 -3.95 11.47 22.02
N ILE A 507 -3.23 12.41 21.42
CA ILE A 507 -2.93 13.71 22.02
C ILE A 507 -3.73 14.88 21.42
N SER A 508 -4.63 14.60 20.47
CA SER A 508 -5.40 15.63 19.78
C SER A 508 -6.36 16.41 20.69
N GLY A 509 -6.81 15.81 21.77
CA GLY A 509 -7.79 16.41 22.71
C GLY A 509 -9.20 16.58 22.15
N THR A 510 -9.44 16.35 20.87
CA THR A 510 -10.70 16.68 20.17
C THR A 510 -11.45 15.49 19.63
N SER A 511 -10.80 14.44 19.15
CA SER A 511 -11.41 13.36 18.36
C SER A 511 -10.97 11.97 18.79
N ASP A 512 -11.85 11.01 18.64
CA ASP A 512 -11.52 9.58 18.67
C ASP A 512 -10.92 9.19 17.31
N TYR A 513 -9.91 8.31 17.32
CA TYR A 513 -9.31 7.77 16.11
C TYR A 513 -9.68 6.30 15.93
N THR A 514 -10.12 5.96 14.73
CA THR A 514 -10.43 4.59 14.35
C THR A 514 -9.55 4.15 13.19
N ASN A 515 -9.43 2.84 13.02
CA ASN A 515 -8.62 2.26 11.95
C ASN A 515 -7.16 2.77 11.96
N LEU A 516 -6.55 2.82 13.15
CA LEU A 516 -5.13 3.02 13.29
C LEU A 516 -4.38 1.74 12.91
N ALA A 517 -3.26 1.89 12.22
CA ALA A 517 -2.34 0.82 11.85
C ALA A 517 -0.97 1.08 12.46
N LEU A 518 -0.55 0.21 13.38
CA LEU A 518 0.79 0.18 13.93
C LEU A 518 1.63 -0.82 13.13
N THR A 519 2.66 -0.34 12.46
CA THR A 519 3.63 -1.14 11.70
C THR A 519 4.94 -1.21 12.47
N HIS A 520 5.28 -2.39 12.96
CA HIS A 520 6.53 -2.65 13.65
C HIS A 520 7.41 -3.58 12.81
N ILE A 521 8.30 -2.99 12.00
CA ILE A 521 9.33 -3.72 11.25
C ILE A 521 10.49 -3.99 12.21
N ILE A 522 10.98 -5.23 12.26
CA ILE A 522 12.09 -5.61 13.11
C ILE A 522 13.42 -5.62 12.35
N PRO A 523 14.58 -5.42 13.06
CA PRO A 523 15.90 -5.65 12.49
C PRO A 523 16.05 -7.06 11.92
N SER A 524 16.83 -7.19 10.84
CA SER A 524 17.08 -8.50 10.20
C SER A 524 17.76 -9.52 11.13
N GLY A 525 18.44 -9.04 12.17
CA GLY A 525 19.09 -9.88 13.18
C GLY A 525 18.16 -10.47 14.24
N TRP A 526 16.87 -10.08 14.24
CA TRP A 526 15.90 -10.52 15.24
C TRP A 526 14.83 -11.41 14.63
N GLU A 527 14.17 -12.21 15.45
CA GLU A 527 13.00 -13.01 15.10
C GLU A 527 11.82 -12.69 15.99
N ILE A 528 10.62 -12.75 15.41
CA ILE A 528 9.34 -12.56 16.12
C ILE A 528 8.93 -13.89 16.72
N TYR A 529 8.68 -13.92 18.04
CA TYR A 529 8.10 -15.08 18.69
C TYR A 529 6.58 -15.07 18.50
N ASN A 530 6.07 -16.05 17.73
CA ASN A 530 4.64 -16.15 17.43
C ASN A 530 3.94 -17.00 18.49
N GLU A 531 3.34 -16.37 19.47
CA GLU A 531 2.61 -17.04 20.57
C GLU A 531 1.37 -17.82 20.10
N ARG A 532 0.80 -17.49 18.94
CA ARG A 532 -0.34 -18.24 18.35
C ARG A 532 -0.02 -19.67 17.96
N MET A 533 1.26 -19.99 17.77
CA MET A 533 1.70 -21.36 17.44
C MET A 533 1.83 -22.27 18.69
N VAL A 534 1.75 -21.71 19.90
CA VAL A 534 2.07 -22.41 21.15
C VAL A 534 0.88 -22.53 22.13
N ALA A 535 -0.15 -21.69 21.99
CA ALA A 535 -1.32 -21.74 22.88
C ALA A 535 -2.63 -21.70 22.11
N PRO A 536 -3.66 -22.53 22.48
CA PRO A 536 -5.00 -22.38 21.96
C PRO A 536 -5.60 -21.04 22.42
N GLU A 537 -6.51 -20.50 21.61
CA GLU A 537 -7.22 -19.24 21.81
C GLU A 537 -7.90 -19.16 23.19
N THR A 538 -7.20 -18.75 24.19
CA THR A 538 -7.78 -18.27 25.44
C THR A 538 -7.62 -16.76 25.49
N GLU A 539 -8.74 -16.07 25.73
CA GLU A 539 -8.83 -14.64 26.02
C GLU A 539 -7.94 -14.29 27.23
N SER A 540 -6.65 -14.17 27.03
CA SER A 540 -5.77 -13.74 28.12
C SER A 540 -4.84 -12.67 27.57
N GLY A 541 -5.10 -11.43 28.02
CA GLY A 541 -4.12 -10.38 27.91
C GLY A 541 -2.82 -10.84 28.58
N ALA A 542 -1.81 -11.17 27.77
CA ALA A 542 -0.46 -11.31 28.28
C ALA A 542 -0.10 -9.99 28.99
N ALA A 543 0.25 -10.05 30.27
CA ALA A 543 0.74 -8.89 31.00
C ALA A 543 2.10 -8.49 30.40
N ASP A 544 2.31 -7.19 30.15
CA ASP A 544 3.66 -6.68 30.02
C ASP A 544 4.38 -7.01 31.36
N GLY A 545 5.64 -7.33 31.36
CA GLY A 545 6.36 -7.70 32.61
C GLY A 545 6.24 -6.67 33.76
N SER A 546 5.45 -5.58 33.61
CA SER A 546 5.07 -4.59 34.61
C SER A 546 3.66 -4.84 35.19
N GLY A 547 2.97 -5.92 34.84
CA GLY A 547 1.62 -6.27 35.34
C GLY A 547 0.48 -5.52 34.65
N LYS A 548 0.74 -4.75 33.58
CA LYS A 548 -0.31 -4.09 32.77
C LYS A 548 -0.73 -5.01 31.62
N SER A 549 -2.04 -5.20 31.46
CA SER A 549 -2.58 -5.99 30.36
C SER A 549 -2.30 -5.35 29.00
N VAL A 550 -1.94 -6.16 28.02
CA VAL A 550 -1.83 -5.74 26.60
C VAL A 550 -3.20 -5.22 26.14
N SER A 551 -3.19 -4.10 25.45
CA SER A 551 -4.43 -3.45 25.01
C SER A 551 -5.13 -4.25 23.91
N LYS A 552 -6.46 -4.25 23.91
CA LYS A 552 -7.27 -4.89 22.86
C LYS A 552 -7.00 -4.23 21.49
N TYR A 553 -6.88 -5.06 20.46
CA TYR A 553 -6.77 -4.68 19.07
C TYR A 553 -7.96 -5.23 18.26
N ASN A 554 -8.18 -4.67 17.06
CA ASN A 554 -9.22 -5.12 16.14
C ASN A 554 -8.73 -6.28 15.26
N TYR A 555 -7.47 -6.22 14.86
CA TYR A 555 -6.84 -7.25 14.03
C TYR A 555 -5.31 -7.23 14.21
N LEU A 556 -4.67 -8.39 14.10
CA LEU A 556 -3.22 -8.56 14.23
C LEU A 556 -2.73 -9.45 13.09
N ASP A 557 -1.76 -8.95 12.31
CA ASP A 557 -1.06 -9.69 11.26
C ASP A 557 0.44 -9.80 11.62
N ILE A 558 0.91 -11.02 11.81
CA ILE A 558 2.31 -11.32 12.15
C ILE A 558 2.96 -11.93 10.92
N ARG A 559 4.03 -11.31 10.46
CA ARG A 559 4.87 -11.78 9.35
C ARG A 559 6.28 -12.04 9.83
N ASP A 560 7.11 -12.60 8.98
CA ASP A 560 8.49 -12.97 9.34
C ASP A 560 9.35 -11.76 9.78
N ASP A 561 9.08 -10.57 9.23
CA ASP A 561 9.89 -9.36 9.41
C ASP A 561 9.16 -8.21 10.10
N ARG A 562 7.85 -8.38 10.41
CA ARG A 562 7.03 -7.31 10.97
C ARG A 562 5.76 -7.77 11.67
N VAL A 563 5.27 -6.91 12.54
CA VAL A 563 3.95 -7.06 13.17
C VAL A 563 3.09 -5.85 12.79
N LEU A 564 1.88 -6.10 12.30
CA LEU A 564 0.88 -5.11 11.95
C LEU A 564 -0.28 -5.22 12.92
N THR A 565 -0.53 -4.17 13.72
CA THR A 565 -1.59 -4.14 14.72
C THR A 565 -2.61 -3.07 14.35
N TYR A 566 -3.88 -3.45 14.26
CA TYR A 566 -5.00 -2.56 13.91
C TYR A 566 -5.89 -2.34 15.11
N PHE A 567 -6.19 -1.08 15.41
CA PHE A 567 -6.93 -0.73 16.61
C PHE A 567 -7.60 0.65 16.50
N ASN A 568 -8.45 0.94 17.45
CA ASN A 568 -9.07 2.26 17.63
C ASN A 568 -8.52 2.89 18.90
N LEU A 569 -8.51 4.21 18.99
CA LEU A 569 -7.97 4.96 20.12
C LEU A 569 -8.89 6.14 20.45
N ARG A 570 -9.49 6.12 21.64
CA ARG A 570 -10.35 7.21 22.08
C ARG A 570 -9.53 8.46 22.38
N ARG A 571 -10.20 9.58 22.44
CA ARG A 571 -9.60 10.84 22.86
C ARG A 571 -8.91 10.69 24.22
N GLY A 572 -7.62 11.09 24.32
CA GLY A 572 -6.82 10.98 25.53
C GLY A 572 -6.45 9.55 25.96
N GLU A 573 -6.87 8.53 25.21
CA GLU A 573 -6.52 7.13 25.51
C GLU A 573 -5.08 6.83 25.11
N THR A 574 -4.45 5.97 25.89
CA THR A 574 -3.18 5.34 25.56
C THR A 574 -3.37 3.84 25.47
N LYS A 575 -2.88 3.23 24.40
CA LYS A 575 -2.80 1.79 24.23
C LYS A 575 -1.36 1.31 24.19
N VAL A 576 -1.12 0.12 24.74
CA VAL A 576 0.20 -0.51 24.81
C VAL A 576 0.16 -1.84 24.09
N PHE A 577 1.10 -2.04 23.18
CA PHE A 577 1.27 -3.26 22.41
C PHE A 577 2.66 -3.83 22.64
N THR A 578 2.73 -5.14 22.81
CA THR A 578 3.99 -5.85 23.09
C THR A 578 4.28 -6.85 21.97
N VAL A 579 5.52 -6.84 21.47
CA VAL A 579 6.04 -7.84 20.53
C VAL A 579 7.18 -8.56 21.21
N ARG A 580 7.08 -9.87 21.35
CA ARG A 580 8.15 -10.71 21.87
C ARG A 580 9.14 -11.04 20.77
N LEU A 581 10.43 -10.86 21.04
CA LEU A 581 11.53 -10.92 20.09
C LEU A 581 12.67 -11.76 20.64
N GLN A 582 13.47 -12.31 19.72
CA GLN A 582 14.74 -12.94 20.03
C GLN A 582 15.84 -12.34 19.15
N ALA A 583 17.00 -12.04 19.72
CA ALA A 583 18.20 -11.67 19.00
C ALA A 583 18.87 -12.93 18.43
N THR A 584 18.52 -13.30 17.19
CA THR A 584 18.84 -14.62 16.63
C THR A 584 20.14 -14.64 15.84
N TYR A 585 20.41 -13.60 15.03
CA TYR A 585 21.56 -13.59 14.12
C TYR A 585 22.58 -12.54 14.55
N ALA A 586 23.84 -12.97 14.70
CA ALA A 586 24.94 -12.06 15.06
C ALA A 586 25.30 -11.14 13.88
N GLY A 587 25.51 -9.85 14.15
CA GLY A 587 25.85 -8.86 13.12
C GLY A 587 25.48 -7.44 13.50
N ASN A 588 25.55 -6.54 12.49
CA ASN A 588 25.20 -5.12 12.61
C ASN A 588 24.01 -4.81 11.70
N PHE A 589 22.89 -4.40 12.27
CA PHE A 589 21.62 -4.27 11.58
C PHE A 589 21.05 -2.86 11.68
N ILE A 590 20.22 -2.49 10.70
CA ILE A 590 19.35 -1.32 10.82
C ILE A 590 18.27 -1.63 11.86
N LEU A 591 18.01 -0.68 12.76
CA LEU A 591 16.83 -0.66 13.64
C LEU A 591 15.78 0.24 12.95
N PRO A 592 14.79 -0.34 12.23
CA PRO A 592 13.82 0.43 11.48
C PRO A 592 12.95 1.29 12.40
N ALA A 593 12.47 2.41 11.88
CA ALA A 593 11.46 3.19 12.57
C ALA A 593 10.15 2.40 12.69
N VAL A 594 9.55 2.41 13.87
CA VAL A 594 8.17 1.95 14.07
C VAL A 594 7.23 3.09 13.71
N GLN A 595 6.15 2.78 13.02
CA GLN A 595 5.19 3.77 12.53
C GLN A 595 3.78 3.41 12.97
N CYS A 596 3.01 4.41 13.40
CA CYS A 596 1.58 4.32 13.63
C CYS A 596 0.89 5.42 12.82
N GLU A 597 -0.12 5.05 12.05
CA GLU A 597 -0.87 5.99 11.23
C GLU A 597 -2.35 5.66 11.21
N ALA A 598 -3.18 6.67 11.02
CA ALA A 598 -4.57 6.44 10.68
C ALA A 598 -4.67 6.08 9.19
N MET A 599 -5.34 4.95 8.88
CA MET A 599 -5.45 4.45 7.50
C MET A 599 -6.19 5.41 6.55
N TYR A 600 -6.87 6.42 7.07
CA TYR A 600 -7.73 7.33 6.31
C TYR A 600 -7.54 8.81 6.66
N ASP A 601 -6.54 9.16 7.49
CA ASP A 601 -6.22 10.55 7.87
C ASP A 601 -4.71 10.76 8.02
N VAL A 602 -4.13 11.46 7.08
CA VAL A 602 -2.69 11.79 7.01
C VAL A 602 -2.17 12.61 8.20
N ASN A 603 -3.05 13.41 8.82
CA ASN A 603 -2.66 14.26 9.95
C ASN A 603 -2.58 13.51 11.27
N VAL A 604 -2.83 12.21 11.26
CA VAL A 604 -2.85 11.35 12.45
C VAL A 604 -1.78 10.27 12.29
N GLN A 605 -0.56 10.60 12.70
CA GLN A 605 0.59 9.71 12.59
C GLN A 605 1.60 9.91 13.70
N ALA A 606 2.35 8.87 13.99
CA ALA A 606 3.54 8.92 14.82
C ALA A 606 4.59 7.96 14.27
N ARG A 607 5.84 8.34 14.34
CA ARG A 607 6.97 7.51 13.94
C ARG A 607 8.11 7.65 14.93
N SER A 608 8.72 6.53 15.32
CA SER A 608 9.95 6.54 16.12
C SER A 608 11.16 6.97 15.28
N LYS A 609 12.25 7.30 15.94
CA LYS A 609 13.53 7.47 15.28
C LYS A 609 14.05 6.10 14.79
N ALA A 610 14.59 6.04 13.59
CA ALA A 610 15.37 4.90 13.13
C ALA A 610 16.79 4.93 13.73
N GLY A 611 17.48 3.78 13.74
CA GLY A 611 18.83 3.66 14.31
C GLY A 611 19.54 2.38 13.85
N ARG A 612 20.47 1.93 14.66
CA ARG A 612 21.20 0.66 14.45
C ARG A 612 21.20 -0.19 15.71
N THR A 613 21.36 -1.48 15.54
CA THR A 613 21.52 -2.48 16.59
C THR A 613 22.64 -3.44 16.21
N THR A 614 23.41 -3.85 17.20
CA THR A 614 24.41 -4.91 17.08
C THR A 614 23.92 -6.12 17.85
N VAL A 615 24.02 -7.29 17.26
CA VAL A 615 23.84 -8.58 17.96
C VAL A 615 25.22 -9.22 18.10
N SER A 616 25.73 -9.21 19.33
CA SER A 616 27.02 -9.79 19.70
C SER A 616 26.87 -11.28 20.04
N ARG A 617 27.92 -12.07 19.82
CA ARG A 617 27.94 -13.49 20.18
C ARG A 617 28.16 -13.68 21.66
#